data_7443b6deba372aac6ca20348b540a32f
#
_entry.id   7443b6deba372aac6ca20348b540a32f
#
_cell.length_a   1.000
_cell.length_b   1.000
_cell.length_c   1.000
_cell.angle_alpha   90.00
_cell.angle_beta   90.00
_cell.angle_gamma   90.00
#
_symmetry.space_group_name_H-M   'P 1'
#
loop_
_entity.id
_entity.type
_entity.pdbx_description
1 polymer ?
#
loop_
_entity_poly.entity_id
_entity_poly.type
_entity_poly.pdbx_seq_one_letter_code
_entity_poly.pdbx_strand_id
1 'polypeptide(L)'
;MTKVNILGTEYTIEVKKYAEDEDFERRSINGYCDQCQKKIVVCDMTTYKGWENEPEETAKISQKQTIRHEIVHAFFNESGLGYSGLQYEGAWCKNEEMVDWIALQGEKIYKAWMEVGAL
;
A
#
# COMPACT_ATOMS: atom_id res chain seq x y z
N MET A 1 6.65 -13.30 6.22
CA MET A 1 5.93 -12.15 6.80
C MET A 1 6.95 -11.11 7.25
N THR A 2 6.81 -9.90 6.77
CA THR A 2 7.71 -8.79 7.06
C THR A 2 7.05 -7.86 8.07
N LYS A 3 7.85 -7.26 8.94
CA LYS A 3 7.37 -6.27 9.92
C LYS A 3 7.90 -4.89 9.55
N VAL A 4 7.08 -3.88 9.76
CA VAL A 4 7.45 -2.49 9.52
C VAL A 4 6.91 -1.61 10.63
N ASN A 5 7.72 -0.65 11.07
CA ASN A 5 7.29 0.34 12.06
C ASN A 5 6.62 1.51 11.35
N ILE A 6 5.38 1.78 11.73
CA ILE A 6 4.59 2.88 11.21
C ILE A 6 4.29 3.83 12.38
N LEU A 7 5.05 4.88 12.50
CA LEU A 7 4.88 5.88 13.57
C LEU A 7 4.82 5.27 14.98
N GLY A 8 5.66 4.27 15.23
CA GLY A 8 5.72 3.61 16.53
C GLY A 8 4.85 2.36 16.67
N THR A 9 4.00 2.07 15.68
CA THR A 9 3.14 0.89 15.68
C THR A 9 3.68 -0.15 14.71
N GLU A 10 3.83 -1.38 15.15
CA GLU A 10 4.28 -2.47 14.29
C GLU A 10 3.13 -2.97 13.40
N TYR A 11 3.35 -2.93 12.10
CA TYR A 11 2.49 -3.58 11.10
C TYR A 11 3.19 -4.81 10.54
N THR A 12 2.39 -5.80 10.13
CA THR A 12 2.89 -6.94 9.38
C THR A 12 2.52 -6.79 7.92
N ILE A 13 3.44 -7.21 7.04
CA ILE A 13 3.20 -7.26 5.59
C ILE A 13 3.24 -8.72 5.17
N GLU A 14 2.17 -9.20 4.59
CA GLU A 14 2.04 -10.56 4.10
C GLU A 14 1.76 -10.54 2.62
N VAL A 15 2.53 -11.33 1.87
CA VAL A 15 2.28 -11.54 0.44
C VAL A 15 1.58 -12.88 0.29
N LYS A 16 0.40 -12.85 -0.33
CA LYS A 16 -0.42 -14.04 -0.56
C LYS A 16 -0.62 -14.28 -2.05
N LYS A 17 -0.77 -15.53 -2.43
CA LYS A 17 -1.20 -15.87 -3.78
C LYS A 17 -2.66 -15.46 -3.97
N TYR A 18 -3.03 -15.16 -5.21
CA TYR A 18 -4.39 -14.72 -5.55
C TYR A 18 -5.48 -15.64 -4.97
N ALA A 19 -5.29 -16.95 -5.06
CA ALA A 19 -6.27 -17.92 -4.58
C ALA A 19 -6.32 -18.07 -3.06
N GLU A 20 -5.34 -17.51 -2.35
CA GLU A 20 -5.26 -17.63 -0.88
C GLU A 20 -6.08 -16.58 -0.12
N ASP A 21 -6.58 -15.57 -0.84
CA ASP A 21 -7.37 -14.51 -0.21
C ASP A 21 -8.50 -14.08 -1.15
N GLU A 22 -9.72 -14.41 -0.78
CA GLU A 22 -10.90 -14.12 -1.59
C GLU A 22 -11.18 -12.64 -1.82
N ASP A 23 -10.60 -11.75 -0.97
CA ASP A 23 -10.78 -10.31 -1.12
C ASP A 23 -10.17 -9.78 -2.41
N PHE A 24 -9.13 -10.41 -2.94
CA PHE A 24 -8.53 -10.00 -4.20
C PHE A 24 -9.55 -10.07 -5.35
N GLU A 25 -10.32 -11.14 -5.42
CA GLU A 25 -11.35 -11.28 -6.45
C GLU A 25 -12.61 -10.47 -6.10
N ARG A 26 -13.11 -10.62 -4.88
CA ARG A 26 -14.36 -10.02 -4.45
C ARG A 26 -14.33 -8.49 -4.54
N ARG A 27 -13.21 -7.89 -4.20
CA ARG A 27 -13.05 -6.42 -4.18
C ARG A 27 -12.30 -5.88 -5.39
N SER A 28 -11.83 -6.74 -6.29
CA SER A 28 -11.01 -6.36 -7.44
C SER A 28 -9.81 -5.52 -7.03
N ILE A 29 -9.08 -5.98 -6.02
CA ILE A 29 -7.91 -5.31 -5.48
C ILE A 29 -6.68 -6.21 -5.55
N ASN A 30 -5.50 -5.63 -5.46
CA ASN A 30 -4.23 -6.34 -5.38
C ASN A 30 -3.52 -6.18 -4.03
N GLY A 31 -4.15 -5.48 -3.09
CA GLY A 31 -3.65 -5.31 -1.74
C GLY A 31 -4.62 -4.53 -0.89
N TYR A 32 -4.44 -4.58 0.42
CA TYR A 32 -5.23 -3.80 1.36
C TYR A 32 -4.47 -3.61 2.68
N CYS A 33 -4.87 -2.58 3.40
CA CYS A 33 -4.37 -2.26 4.74
C CYS A 33 -5.50 -2.39 5.74
N ASP A 34 -5.36 -3.30 6.70
CA ASP A 34 -6.29 -3.45 7.82
C ASP A 34 -5.76 -2.65 9.00
N GLN A 35 -6.37 -1.50 9.25
CA GLN A 35 -5.93 -0.60 10.33
C GLN A 35 -6.22 -1.17 11.72
N CYS A 36 -7.22 -2.04 11.85
CA CYS A 36 -7.57 -2.64 13.13
C CYS A 36 -6.58 -3.73 13.54
N GLN A 37 -6.24 -4.59 12.59
CA GLN A 37 -5.29 -5.69 12.82
C GLN A 37 -3.84 -5.27 12.62
N LYS A 38 -3.58 -4.04 12.17
CA LYS A 38 -2.23 -3.54 11.88
C LYS A 38 -1.50 -4.45 10.90
N LYS A 39 -2.16 -4.66 9.77
CA LYS A 39 -1.74 -5.66 8.80
C LYS A 39 -1.92 -5.15 7.38
N ILE A 40 -0.91 -5.41 6.55
CA ILE A 40 -0.94 -5.14 5.12
C ILE A 40 -0.89 -6.49 4.41
N VAL A 41 -1.79 -6.70 3.47
CA VAL A 41 -1.82 -7.89 2.62
C VAL A 41 -1.68 -7.45 1.17
N VAL A 42 -0.76 -8.08 0.46
CA VAL A 42 -0.48 -7.77 -0.94
C VAL A 42 -0.49 -9.07 -1.73
N CYS A 43 -1.08 -9.04 -2.92
CA CYS A 43 -1.09 -10.19 -3.80
C CYS A 43 0.27 -10.41 -4.44
N ASP A 44 0.68 -11.67 -4.51
CA ASP A 44 1.76 -12.09 -5.39
C ASP A 44 1.24 -11.93 -6.84
N MET A 45 1.72 -10.89 -7.50
CA MET A 45 1.20 -10.50 -8.81
C MET A 45 1.54 -11.51 -9.91
N THR A 46 2.47 -12.42 -9.68
CA THR A 46 2.72 -13.52 -10.62
C THR A 46 1.55 -14.50 -10.65
N THR A 47 0.69 -14.48 -9.65
CA THR A 47 -0.48 -15.35 -9.52
C THR A 47 -1.81 -14.63 -9.80
N TYR A 48 -1.78 -13.32 -10.05
CA TYR A 48 -3.00 -12.53 -10.18
C TYR A 48 -3.76 -12.90 -11.45
N LYS A 49 -5.07 -13.11 -11.30
CA LYS A 49 -5.95 -13.47 -12.42
C LYS A 49 -5.93 -12.38 -13.49
N GLY A 50 -5.64 -12.75 -14.72
CA GLY A 50 -5.50 -11.83 -15.84
C GLY A 50 -4.06 -11.41 -16.11
N TRP A 51 -3.12 -11.78 -15.24
CA TRP A 51 -1.71 -11.42 -15.37
C TRP A 51 -0.83 -12.58 -15.83
N GLU A 52 -1.44 -13.66 -16.31
CA GLU A 52 -0.72 -14.89 -16.69
C GLU A 52 0.31 -14.66 -17.81
N ASN A 53 0.06 -13.68 -18.67
CA ASN A 53 0.95 -13.36 -19.80
C ASN A 53 1.90 -12.18 -19.52
N GLU A 54 1.83 -11.61 -18.32
CA GLU A 54 2.75 -10.52 -17.96
C GLU A 54 4.12 -11.07 -17.59
N PRO A 55 5.20 -10.37 -17.98
CA PRO A 55 6.54 -10.76 -17.53
C PRO A 55 6.63 -10.77 -16.00
N GLU A 56 7.40 -11.72 -15.47
CA GLU A 56 7.60 -11.83 -14.01
C GLU A 56 8.16 -10.52 -13.42
N GLU A 57 9.07 -9.88 -14.13
CA GLU A 57 9.64 -8.60 -13.70
C GLU A 57 8.57 -7.51 -13.55
N THR A 58 7.64 -7.43 -14.50
CA THR A 58 6.53 -6.48 -14.44
C THR A 58 5.65 -6.76 -13.22
N ALA A 59 5.34 -8.03 -12.96
CA ALA A 59 4.55 -8.43 -11.80
C ALA A 59 5.23 -8.03 -10.49
N LYS A 60 6.55 -8.22 -10.39
CA LYS A 60 7.31 -7.85 -9.20
C LYS A 60 7.37 -6.35 -8.97
N ILE A 61 7.52 -5.56 -10.04
CA ILE A 61 7.48 -4.10 -9.96
C ILE A 61 6.11 -3.63 -9.45
N SER A 62 5.04 -4.15 -10.02
CA SER A 62 3.68 -3.84 -9.59
C SER A 62 3.44 -4.19 -8.12
N GLN A 63 3.92 -5.35 -7.70
CA GLN A 63 3.79 -5.77 -6.30
C GLN A 63 4.49 -4.81 -5.34
N LYS A 64 5.69 -4.34 -5.68
CA LYS A 64 6.40 -3.35 -4.87
C LYS A 64 5.66 -2.02 -4.80
N GLN A 65 5.06 -1.59 -5.90
CA GLN A 65 4.23 -0.38 -5.92
C GLN A 65 3.03 -0.53 -4.99
N THR A 66 2.39 -1.70 -5.00
CA THR A 66 1.27 -1.99 -4.11
C THR A 66 1.69 -1.95 -2.64
N ILE A 67 2.85 -2.50 -2.31
CA ILE A 67 3.37 -2.44 -0.95
C ILE A 67 3.55 -0.98 -0.51
N ARG A 68 4.15 -0.13 -1.36
CA ARG A 68 4.30 1.30 -1.04
C ARG A 68 2.97 2.00 -0.85
N HIS A 69 2.00 1.70 -1.72
CA HIS A 69 0.63 2.24 -1.63
C HIS A 69 0.00 1.90 -0.26
N GLU A 70 0.05 0.65 0.14
CA GLU A 70 -0.56 0.21 1.40
C GLU A 70 0.18 0.77 2.63
N ILE A 71 1.49 0.95 2.54
CA ILE A 71 2.27 1.61 3.59
C ILE A 71 1.83 3.07 3.77
N VAL A 72 1.53 3.79 2.68
CA VAL A 72 1.01 5.15 2.78
C VAL A 72 -0.33 5.18 3.51
N HIS A 73 -1.23 4.23 3.23
CA HIS A 73 -2.46 4.07 3.99
C HIS A 73 -2.20 3.85 5.47
N ALA A 74 -1.23 3.00 5.80
CA ALA A 74 -0.88 2.72 7.19
C ALA A 74 -0.38 3.98 7.92
N PHE A 75 0.47 4.78 7.27
CA PHE A 75 0.93 6.04 7.84
C PHE A 75 -0.23 7.00 8.11
N PHE A 76 -1.14 7.15 7.18
CA PHE A 76 -2.32 8.00 7.38
C PHE A 76 -3.22 7.49 8.51
N ASN A 77 -3.42 6.19 8.58
CA ASN A 77 -4.24 5.58 9.63
C ASN A 77 -3.61 5.79 11.01
N GLU A 78 -2.29 5.55 11.13
CA GLU A 78 -1.60 5.72 12.41
C GLU A 78 -1.45 7.19 12.82
N SER A 79 -1.45 8.11 11.88
CA SER A 79 -1.44 9.54 12.19
C SER A 79 -2.80 10.08 12.64
N GLY A 80 -3.84 9.25 12.62
CA GLY A 80 -5.19 9.62 13.03
C GLY A 80 -6.04 10.21 11.92
N LEU A 81 -5.48 10.51 10.75
CA LEU A 81 -6.21 11.12 9.64
C LEU A 81 -7.32 10.20 9.10
N GLY A 82 -7.10 8.89 9.17
CA GLY A 82 -8.09 7.91 8.74
C GLY A 82 -9.37 7.87 9.59
N TYR A 83 -9.33 8.45 10.78
CA TYR A 83 -10.46 8.48 11.70
C TYR A 83 -11.33 9.72 11.57
N SER A 84 -10.97 10.68 10.75
CA SER A 84 -11.73 11.91 10.55
C SER A 84 -12.96 11.68 9.65
N GLY A 85 -13.77 10.69 10.03
CA GLY A 85 -14.90 10.21 9.24
C GLY A 85 -16.19 11.03 9.35
N LEU A 86 -16.16 12.19 10.03
CA LEU A 86 -17.33 13.06 10.16
C LEU A 86 -17.61 13.90 8.92
N GLN A 87 -16.68 13.90 7.97
CA GLN A 87 -16.86 14.57 6.69
C GLN A 87 -17.86 13.80 5.83
N TYR A 88 -18.69 14.53 5.10
CA TYR A 88 -19.70 13.96 4.20
C TYR A 88 -19.10 12.95 3.19
N GLU A 89 -17.90 13.22 2.70
CA GLU A 89 -17.21 12.37 1.71
C GLU A 89 -16.14 11.47 2.35
N GLY A 90 -16.08 11.43 3.67
CA GLY A 90 -15.06 10.68 4.39
C GLY A 90 -13.74 11.43 4.55
N ALA A 91 -12.72 10.77 5.10
CA ALA A 91 -11.43 11.39 5.34
C ALA A 91 -10.69 11.64 4.01
N TRP A 92 -10.17 12.86 3.82
CA TRP A 92 -9.43 13.22 2.60
C TRP A 92 -8.22 12.32 2.34
N CYS A 93 -7.59 11.82 3.40
CA CYS A 93 -6.42 10.95 3.29
C CYS A 93 -6.74 9.58 2.68
N LYS A 94 -8.01 9.24 2.52
CA LYS A 94 -8.45 8.00 1.85
C LYS A 94 -8.63 8.18 0.34
N ASN A 95 -8.32 9.37 -0.18
CA ASN A 95 -8.33 9.62 -1.60
C ASN A 95 -7.23 8.78 -2.28
N GLU A 96 -7.63 7.84 -3.12
CA GLU A 96 -6.72 6.89 -3.74
C GLU A 96 -5.72 7.56 -4.70
N GLU A 97 -6.13 8.62 -5.39
CA GLU A 97 -5.24 9.36 -6.27
C GLU A 97 -4.10 10.01 -5.49
N MET A 98 -4.40 10.62 -4.35
CA MET A 98 -3.38 11.23 -3.49
C MET A 98 -2.43 10.16 -2.91
N VAL A 99 -2.99 9.04 -2.45
CA VAL A 99 -2.19 7.92 -1.91
C VAL A 99 -1.25 7.38 -2.99
N ASP A 100 -1.76 7.17 -4.20
CA ASP A 100 -0.96 6.72 -5.33
C ASP A 100 0.13 7.72 -5.69
N TRP A 101 -0.19 9.01 -5.70
CA TRP A 101 0.79 10.04 -6.01
C TRP A 101 1.98 9.99 -5.06
N ILE A 102 1.72 9.91 -3.75
CA ILE A 102 2.77 9.82 -2.74
C ILE A 102 3.56 8.53 -2.89
N ALA A 103 2.87 7.40 -3.10
CA ALA A 103 3.50 6.08 -3.23
C ALA A 103 4.42 6.00 -4.46
N LEU A 104 4.03 6.64 -5.56
CA LEU A 104 4.81 6.65 -6.80
C LEU A 104 5.94 7.67 -6.78
N GLN A 105 5.71 8.84 -6.20
CA GLN A 105 6.67 9.94 -6.23
C GLN A 105 7.58 10.02 -5.00
N GLY A 106 7.24 9.30 -3.93
CA GLY A 106 7.95 9.41 -2.66
C GLY A 106 9.46 9.16 -2.77
N GLU A 107 9.87 8.17 -3.55
CA GLU A 107 11.28 7.89 -3.79
C GLU A 107 12.00 9.06 -4.46
N LYS A 108 11.36 9.68 -5.44
CA LYS A 108 11.93 10.83 -6.16
C LYS A 108 12.02 12.05 -5.25
N ILE A 109 11.01 12.27 -4.42
CA ILE A 109 10.98 13.35 -3.44
C ILE A 109 12.11 13.16 -2.43
N TYR A 110 12.28 11.97 -1.90
CA TYR A 110 13.32 11.63 -0.95
C TYR A 110 14.71 11.87 -1.54
N LYS A 111 14.94 11.40 -2.77
CA LYS A 111 16.20 11.62 -3.48
C LYS A 111 16.48 13.10 -3.69
N ALA A 112 15.47 13.88 -4.08
CA ALA A 112 15.64 15.32 -4.27
C ALA A 112 16.04 16.02 -2.97
N TRP A 113 15.42 15.64 -1.85
CA TRP A 113 15.80 16.15 -0.54
C TRP A 113 17.24 15.81 -0.18
N MET A 114 17.66 14.58 -0.45
CA MET A 114 19.04 14.16 -0.20
C MET A 114 20.03 14.95 -1.05
N GLU A 115 19.74 15.16 -2.32
CA GLU A 115 20.62 15.86 -3.25
C GLU A 115 20.96 17.29 -2.82
N VAL A 116 20.04 17.96 -2.15
CA VAL A 116 20.23 19.35 -1.70
C VAL A 116 20.56 19.46 -0.22
N GLY A 117 20.78 18.33 0.45
CA GLY A 117 21.12 18.32 1.87
C GLY A 117 19.99 18.78 2.79
N ALA A 118 18.73 18.51 2.41
CA ALA A 118 17.56 18.94 3.16
C ALA A 118 17.03 17.88 4.15
N LEU A 119 17.75 16.80 4.36
CA LEU A 119 17.41 15.77 5.33
C LEU A 119 18.29 15.87 6.58
#